data_48626e67b5e71520ee882a2deabfc45d
#
_entry.id   48626e67b5e71520ee882a2deabfc45d
#
_cell.length_a   1.000
_cell.length_b   1.000
_cell.length_c   1.000
_cell.angle_alpha   90.00
_cell.angle_beta   90.00
_cell.angle_gamma   90.00
#
_symmetry.space_group_name_H-M   'P 1'
#
loop_
_entity.id
_entity.type
_entity.pdbx_description
1 polymer ?
#
loop_
_entity_poly.entity_id
_entity_poly.type
_entity_poly.pdbx_seq_one_letter_code
_entity_poly.pdbx_strand_id
1 'polypeptide(L)'
;MTAILGRGTCGAHLTLLFTVEDASADPVEQGSLGTGICVEDGIEAIARGQAGEPRLSIRFIDDVGDTRLYQQVLDLLYEEVDAAKSMQWELAVRMHLPISQGFGMSAAGAVAAACAFQRALGLPHEESLRRAFSIAHRVERANSTGLGDVAALAAGGIERRIAPGAPYSGTQLTRGPGIAQGWSEATPVVLAWRENPGRHTSEYIDHPDWKRLISEAGSTQMSSLSAGGWDSSRWQDLIDSAQTFSRDSRLIDDASRGILVEAGTNAAERAGFAG
;
A
#
# COMPACT_ATOMS: atom_id res chain seq x y z
N MET A 1 29.58 8.28 20.11
CA MET A 1 29.12 6.97 19.56
C MET A 1 28.82 7.15 18.07
N THR A 2 29.15 6.16 17.26
CA THR A 2 28.93 6.21 15.79
C THR A 2 27.44 6.07 15.51
N ALA A 3 26.88 6.91 14.63
CA ALA A 3 25.50 6.76 14.18
C ALA A 3 25.36 5.51 13.30
N ILE A 4 24.24 4.81 13.40
CA ILE A 4 23.86 3.72 12.51
C ILE A 4 22.91 4.24 11.45
N LEU A 5 22.95 3.66 10.24
CA LEU A 5 22.13 4.09 9.11
C LEU A 5 21.43 2.88 8.46
N GLY A 6 20.21 3.08 8.05
CA GLY A 6 19.44 2.10 7.30
C GLY A 6 18.57 2.77 6.23
N ARG A 7 18.43 2.12 5.08
CA ARG A 7 17.58 2.57 3.97
C ARG A 7 16.48 1.56 3.74
N GLY A 8 15.25 2.02 3.63
CA GLY A 8 14.09 1.24 3.21
C GLY A 8 13.46 1.86 1.97
N THR A 9 12.96 1.03 1.08
CA THR A 9 12.21 1.45 -0.11
C THR A 9 10.98 0.57 -0.26
N CYS A 10 9.90 1.14 -0.75
CA CYS A 10 8.71 0.41 -1.14
C CYS A 10 8.06 1.12 -2.31
N GLY A 11 7.67 0.37 -3.33
CA GLY A 11 6.92 0.87 -4.46
C GLY A 11 5.53 1.34 -4.06
N ALA A 12 4.81 1.97 -4.97
CA ALA A 12 3.41 2.36 -4.78
C ALA A 12 2.47 1.27 -5.28
N HIS A 13 1.19 1.35 -4.86
CA HIS A 13 0.15 0.42 -5.28
C HIS A 13 -1.08 1.18 -5.80
N LEU A 14 -1.52 0.82 -6.99
CA LEU A 14 -2.74 1.32 -7.61
C LEU A 14 -3.81 0.25 -7.51
N THR A 15 -4.80 0.45 -6.66
CA THR A 15 -5.95 -0.45 -6.56
C THR A 15 -6.86 -0.29 -7.79
N LEU A 16 -7.12 -1.36 -8.50
CA LEU A 16 -8.02 -1.39 -9.65
C LEU A 16 -9.44 -1.77 -9.26
N LEU A 17 -9.59 -2.71 -8.34
CA LEU A 17 -10.86 -3.07 -7.73
C LEU A 17 -10.64 -3.70 -6.35
N PHE A 18 -11.65 -3.59 -5.48
CA PHE A 18 -11.54 -4.12 -4.12
C PHE A 18 -12.90 -4.37 -3.46
N THR A 19 -12.88 -5.18 -2.39
CA THR A 19 -13.97 -5.34 -1.43
C THR A 19 -13.57 -4.75 -0.07
N VAL A 20 -14.52 -4.59 0.82
CA VAL A 20 -14.26 -4.18 2.21
C VAL A 20 -14.57 -5.35 3.13
N GLU A 21 -13.53 -5.96 3.68
CA GLU A 21 -13.60 -7.13 4.56
C GLU A 21 -13.07 -6.75 5.95
N ASP A 22 -13.92 -6.13 6.76
CA ASP A 22 -13.56 -5.59 8.08
C ASP A 22 -14.46 -6.13 9.22
N ALA A 23 -15.19 -7.22 9.00
CA ALA A 23 -16.11 -7.79 9.96
C ALA A 23 -15.41 -8.43 11.18
N SER A 24 -14.15 -8.83 11.06
CA SER A 24 -13.37 -9.37 12.18
C SER A 24 -13.05 -8.29 13.20
N ALA A 25 -13.08 -8.65 14.48
CA ALA A 25 -12.59 -7.79 15.56
C ALA A 25 -11.06 -7.71 15.60
N ASP A 26 -10.35 -8.67 15.00
CA ASP A 26 -8.91 -8.67 14.89
C ASP A 26 -8.49 -7.90 13.61
N PRO A 27 -7.79 -6.76 13.74
CA PRO A 27 -7.30 -6.01 12.59
C PRO A 27 -6.41 -6.82 11.65
N VAL A 28 -5.74 -7.85 12.14
CA VAL A 28 -4.88 -8.75 11.34
C VAL A 28 -5.69 -9.53 10.30
N GLU A 29 -6.96 -9.85 10.59
CA GLU A 29 -7.87 -10.55 9.69
C GLU A 29 -8.64 -9.61 8.75
N GLN A 30 -8.64 -8.30 9.03
CA GLN A 30 -9.32 -7.32 8.18
C GLN A 30 -8.50 -7.04 6.92
N GLY A 31 -9.20 -6.80 5.79
CA GLY A 31 -8.51 -6.55 4.54
C GLY A 31 -9.44 -6.33 3.36
N SER A 32 -9.01 -6.76 2.19
CA SER A 32 -9.82 -6.72 0.97
C SER A 32 -9.49 -7.91 0.07
N LEU A 33 -10.50 -8.41 -0.64
CA LEU A 33 -10.29 -9.08 -1.92
C LEU A 33 -10.09 -8.01 -2.98
N GLY A 34 -9.39 -8.30 -4.06
CA GLY A 34 -9.19 -7.31 -5.10
C GLY A 34 -7.97 -7.56 -5.95
N THR A 35 -7.64 -6.58 -6.76
CA THR A 35 -6.47 -6.60 -7.63
C THR A 35 -5.95 -5.19 -7.87
N GLY A 36 -4.68 -5.08 -8.23
CA GLY A 36 -4.03 -3.82 -8.51
C GLY A 36 -2.68 -3.99 -9.18
N ILE A 37 -2.01 -2.87 -9.34
CA ILE A 37 -0.69 -2.79 -9.95
C ILE A 37 0.27 -2.15 -8.95
N CYS A 38 1.35 -2.85 -8.63
CA CYS A 38 2.48 -2.27 -7.91
C CYS A 38 3.47 -1.67 -8.91
N VAL A 39 3.89 -0.45 -8.66
CA VAL A 39 4.89 0.26 -9.46
C VAL A 39 6.16 0.48 -8.66
N GLU A 40 7.30 0.67 -9.34
CA GLU A 40 8.60 0.85 -8.67
C GLU A 40 8.69 2.18 -7.92
N ASP A 41 8.13 3.24 -8.49
CA ASP A 41 8.08 4.55 -7.84
C ASP A 41 7.16 4.51 -6.61
N GLY A 42 7.65 5.00 -5.50
CA GLY A 42 6.93 4.97 -4.22
C GLY A 42 7.63 5.79 -3.16
N ILE A 43 8.03 5.17 -2.07
CA ILE A 43 8.69 5.81 -0.92
C ILE A 43 10.11 5.30 -0.73
N GLU A 44 11.03 6.22 -0.50
CA GLU A 44 12.34 5.97 0.08
C GLU A 44 12.42 6.56 1.49
N ALA A 45 12.87 5.76 2.45
CA ALA A 45 13.09 6.17 3.82
C ALA A 45 14.54 5.90 4.24
N ILE A 46 15.16 6.85 4.91
CA ILE A 46 16.51 6.72 5.50
C ILE A 46 16.39 6.98 7.00
N ALA A 47 16.66 5.95 7.81
CA ALA A 47 16.72 6.05 9.25
C ALA A 47 18.16 6.22 9.72
N ARG A 48 18.38 7.20 10.59
CA ARG A 48 19.63 7.40 11.32
C ARG A 48 19.37 7.24 12.79
N GLY A 49 20.03 6.27 13.42
CA GLY A 49 19.94 6.00 14.86
C GLY A 49 21.20 6.42 15.61
N GLN A 50 21.03 7.00 16.77
CA GLN A 50 22.08 7.27 17.75
C GLN A 50 21.63 6.73 19.10
N ALA A 51 22.54 6.10 19.85
CA ALA A 51 22.20 5.63 21.18
C ALA A 51 21.79 6.80 22.10
N GLY A 52 20.65 6.65 22.76
CA GLY A 52 20.07 7.67 23.63
C GLY A 52 18.63 7.37 23.99
N GLU A 53 17.98 8.30 24.70
CA GLU A 53 16.56 8.19 25.04
C GLU A 53 15.69 8.16 23.78
N PRO A 54 14.63 7.33 23.72
CA PRO A 54 13.77 7.16 22.57
C PRO A 54 13.17 8.50 22.10
N ARG A 55 13.41 8.84 20.85
CA ARG A 55 12.86 10.03 20.20
C ARG A 55 12.87 9.81 18.71
N LEU A 56 11.86 10.32 18.01
CA LEU A 56 11.80 10.36 16.55
C LEU A 56 11.73 11.80 16.05
N SER A 57 12.59 12.14 15.09
CA SER A 57 12.51 13.35 14.28
C SER A 57 12.31 12.97 12.82
N ILE A 58 11.35 13.58 12.14
CA ILE A 58 10.97 13.22 10.77
C ILE A 58 11.18 14.43 9.88
N ARG A 59 11.74 14.19 8.68
CA ARG A 59 11.89 15.18 7.64
C ARG A 59 11.42 14.62 6.31
N PHE A 60 10.43 15.27 5.71
CA PHE A 60 10.04 15.04 4.33
C PHE A 60 10.95 15.85 3.39
N ILE A 61 11.49 15.22 2.35
CA ILE A 61 12.51 15.85 1.48
C ILE A 61 11.83 16.75 0.45
N ASP A 62 10.78 16.28 -0.18
CA ASP A 62 10.17 16.93 -1.35
C ASP A 62 8.71 17.36 -1.10
N ASP A 63 8.08 16.92 0.00
CA ASP A 63 6.67 17.20 0.27
C ASP A 63 6.35 17.19 1.78
N VAL A 64 5.11 17.49 2.11
CA VAL A 64 4.57 17.41 3.46
C VAL A 64 3.81 16.10 3.63
N GLY A 65 4.23 15.28 4.60
CA GLY A 65 3.60 13.99 4.93
C GLY A 65 2.99 13.96 6.32
N ASP A 66 2.33 12.85 6.66
CA ASP A 66 1.80 12.60 8.00
C ASP A 66 2.87 11.99 8.91
N THR A 67 3.37 12.78 9.85
CA THR A 67 4.35 12.33 10.85
C THR A 67 3.81 11.25 11.79
N ARG A 68 2.49 11.21 12.01
CA ARG A 68 1.86 10.21 12.92
C ARG A 68 2.02 8.79 12.38
N LEU A 69 1.94 8.61 11.05
CA LEU A 69 2.16 7.33 10.40
C LEU A 69 3.49 6.72 10.84
N TYR A 70 4.56 7.48 10.73
CA TYR A 70 5.92 7.01 11.02
C TYR A 70 6.18 6.84 12.51
N GLN A 71 5.53 7.65 13.36
CA GLN A 71 5.57 7.45 14.80
C GLN A 71 4.92 6.12 15.18
N GLN A 72 3.73 5.83 14.65
CA GLN A 72 3.03 4.57 14.89
C GLN A 72 3.83 3.34 14.41
N VAL A 73 4.52 3.47 13.26
CA VAL A 73 5.43 2.42 12.77
C VAL A 73 6.54 2.15 13.78
N LEU A 74 7.15 3.20 14.33
CA LEU A 74 8.23 3.05 15.31
C LEU A 74 7.72 2.52 16.65
N ASP A 75 6.54 2.97 17.09
CA ASP A 75 5.91 2.50 18.33
C ASP A 75 5.63 0.98 18.27
N LEU A 76 5.10 0.49 17.15
CA LEU A 76 4.90 -0.94 16.94
C LEU A 76 6.23 -1.71 16.83
N LEU A 77 7.24 -1.11 16.21
CA LEU A 77 8.56 -1.71 16.16
C LEU A 77 9.18 -1.85 17.55
N TYR A 78 8.94 -0.89 18.44
CA TYR A 78 9.37 -0.97 19.84
C TYR A 78 8.78 -2.18 20.58
N GLU A 79 7.56 -2.60 20.24
CA GLU A 79 6.96 -3.80 20.85
C GLU A 79 7.72 -5.08 20.51
N GLU A 80 8.34 -5.15 19.34
CA GLU A 80 8.93 -6.35 18.79
C GLU A 80 10.47 -6.35 18.77
N VAL A 81 11.11 -5.17 18.88
CA VAL A 81 12.56 -4.99 18.74
C VAL A 81 13.10 -4.09 19.84
N ASP A 82 13.55 -4.67 20.95
CA ASP A 82 14.04 -3.92 22.10
C ASP A 82 15.21 -3.00 21.78
N ALA A 83 16.09 -3.38 20.86
CA ALA A 83 17.22 -2.56 20.44
C ALA A 83 16.79 -1.19 19.87
N ALA A 84 15.60 -1.10 19.30
CA ALA A 84 15.06 0.15 18.76
C ALA A 84 14.74 1.18 19.87
N LYS A 85 14.38 0.72 21.09
CA LYS A 85 14.04 1.56 22.25
C LYS A 85 15.22 2.34 22.82
N SER A 86 16.44 1.92 22.55
CA SER A 86 17.66 2.55 23.06
C SER A 86 18.26 3.57 22.09
N MET A 87 17.45 4.04 21.13
CA MET A 87 17.93 4.88 20.04
C MET A 87 17.12 6.17 19.92
N GLN A 88 17.84 7.26 19.64
CA GLN A 88 17.26 8.47 19.06
C GLN A 88 17.26 8.31 17.56
N TRP A 89 16.08 8.47 16.93
CA TRP A 89 15.89 8.28 15.51
C TRP A 89 15.66 9.58 14.76
N GLU A 90 16.33 9.72 13.64
CA GLU A 90 16.01 10.69 12.58
C GLU A 90 15.56 9.91 11.35
N LEU A 91 14.40 10.24 10.80
CA LEU A 91 13.86 9.62 9.59
C LEU A 91 13.72 10.67 8.49
N ALA A 92 14.43 10.47 7.38
CA ALA A 92 14.23 11.25 6.16
C ALA A 92 13.36 10.45 5.19
N VAL A 93 12.32 11.06 4.65
CA VAL A 93 11.36 10.42 3.73
C VAL A 93 11.32 11.19 2.42
N ARG A 94 11.49 10.48 1.31
CA ARG A 94 11.28 10.97 -0.06
C ARG A 94 10.09 10.26 -0.68
N MET A 95 9.22 11.01 -1.33
CA MET A 95 8.04 10.50 -2.03
C MET A 95 8.21 10.72 -3.53
N HIS A 96 8.10 9.66 -4.31
CA HIS A 96 8.19 9.75 -5.77
C HIS A 96 6.82 9.97 -6.43
N LEU A 97 5.74 9.74 -5.69
CA LEU A 97 4.36 9.97 -6.11
C LEU A 97 3.61 10.79 -5.04
N PRO A 98 2.57 11.55 -5.43
CA PRO A 98 1.82 12.37 -4.48
C PRO A 98 0.99 11.53 -3.52
N ILE A 99 0.83 12.03 -2.30
CA ILE A 99 -0.05 11.45 -1.28
C ILE A 99 -1.52 11.75 -1.61
N SER A 100 -2.43 10.93 -1.07
CA SER A 100 -3.90 11.11 -1.18
C SER A 100 -4.45 11.13 -2.61
N GLN A 101 -3.73 10.49 -3.55
CA GLN A 101 -4.13 10.35 -4.95
C GLN A 101 -4.39 8.89 -5.37
N GLY A 102 -4.54 7.97 -4.40
CA GLY A 102 -4.83 6.56 -4.67
C GLY A 102 -3.62 5.70 -5.01
N PHE A 103 -2.42 6.14 -4.65
CA PHE A 103 -1.16 5.42 -4.91
C PHE A 103 -0.68 4.54 -3.73
N GLY A 104 -1.49 4.30 -2.72
CA GLY A 104 -1.12 3.46 -1.56
C GLY A 104 0.12 3.98 -0.80
N MET A 105 0.36 5.30 -0.82
CA MET A 105 1.59 5.89 -0.29
C MET A 105 1.74 5.76 1.22
N SER A 106 0.65 5.64 1.99
CA SER A 106 0.71 5.38 3.43
C SER A 106 1.26 3.98 3.72
N ALA A 107 0.76 2.96 3.03
CA ALA A 107 1.27 1.59 3.14
C ALA A 107 2.75 1.50 2.72
N ALA A 108 3.10 2.09 1.58
CA ALA A 108 4.47 2.16 1.10
C ALA A 108 5.41 2.86 2.10
N GLY A 109 4.97 3.97 2.68
CA GLY A 109 5.71 4.72 3.70
C GLY A 109 5.94 3.92 4.97
N ALA A 110 4.90 3.24 5.45
CA ALA A 110 5.01 2.39 6.63
C ALA A 110 5.99 1.24 6.43
N VAL A 111 5.93 0.54 5.28
CA VAL A 111 6.88 -0.54 4.94
C VAL A 111 8.30 0.00 4.80
N ALA A 112 8.51 1.09 4.05
CA ALA A 112 9.82 1.68 3.84
C ALA A 112 10.48 2.11 5.15
N ALA A 113 9.73 2.78 6.02
CA ALA A 113 10.24 3.24 7.32
C ALA A 113 10.58 2.07 8.25
N ALA A 114 9.68 1.08 8.37
CA ALA A 114 9.93 -0.11 9.18
C ALA A 114 11.18 -0.87 8.70
N CYS A 115 11.37 -1.00 7.39
CA CYS A 115 12.59 -1.57 6.81
C CYS A 115 13.83 -0.73 7.15
N ALA A 116 13.74 0.61 7.04
CA ALA A 116 14.87 1.49 7.30
C ALA A 116 15.38 1.38 8.74
N PHE A 117 14.48 1.42 9.72
CA PHE A 117 14.85 1.26 11.14
C PHE A 117 15.52 -0.09 11.40
N GLN A 118 14.95 -1.18 10.91
CA GLN A 118 15.46 -2.52 11.13
C GLN A 118 16.81 -2.75 10.45
N ARG A 119 17.00 -2.22 9.24
CA ARG A 119 18.30 -2.29 8.53
C ARG A 119 19.38 -1.47 9.24
N ALA A 120 19.04 -0.31 9.83
CA ALA A 120 19.97 0.45 10.65
C ALA A 120 20.45 -0.38 11.85
N LEU A 121 19.59 -1.19 12.45
CA LEU A 121 19.93 -2.09 13.55
C LEU A 121 20.66 -3.37 13.10
N GLY A 122 20.84 -3.58 11.79
CA GLY A 122 21.50 -4.77 11.24
C GLY A 122 20.69 -6.06 11.37
N LEU A 123 19.36 -5.96 11.46
CA LEU A 123 18.50 -7.15 11.56
C LEU A 123 18.46 -7.93 10.24
N PRO A 124 18.19 -9.25 10.27
CA PRO A 124 18.11 -10.10 9.09
C PRO A 124 17.08 -9.58 8.07
N HIS A 125 17.43 -9.62 6.78
CA HIS A 125 16.64 -8.98 5.72
C HIS A 125 15.21 -9.56 5.62
N GLU A 126 15.09 -10.88 5.51
CA GLU A 126 13.78 -11.53 5.34
C GLU A 126 12.85 -11.33 6.53
N GLU A 127 13.38 -11.42 7.74
CA GLU A 127 12.61 -11.19 8.96
C GLU A 127 12.18 -9.72 9.04
N SER A 128 13.10 -8.79 8.74
CA SER A 128 12.83 -7.36 8.73
C SER A 128 11.74 -7.00 7.73
N LEU A 129 11.75 -7.62 6.56
CA LEU A 129 10.74 -7.38 5.52
C LEU A 129 9.37 -7.87 5.96
N ARG A 130 9.28 -9.10 6.47
CA ARG A 130 8.01 -9.67 6.97
C ARG A 130 7.45 -8.87 8.14
N ARG A 131 8.30 -8.45 9.07
CA ARG A 131 7.91 -7.58 10.19
C ARG A 131 7.42 -6.22 9.69
N ALA A 132 8.08 -5.64 8.69
CA ALA A 132 7.67 -4.37 8.10
C ALA A 132 6.26 -4.45 7.51
N PHE A 133 5.93 -5.51 6.78
CA PHE A 133 4.57 -5.73 6.27
C PHE A 133 3.54 -5.97 7.38
N SER A 134 3.90 -6.71 8.44
CA SER A 134 3.01 -6.90 9.60
C SER A 134 2.72 -5.58 10.32
N ILE A 135 3.74 -4.78 10.59
CA ILE A 135 3.59 -3.45 11.20
C ILE A 135 2.77 -2.52 10.31
N ALA A 136 3.10 -2.44 9.01
CA ALA A 136 2.39 -1.58 8.07
C ALA A 136 0.89 -1.92 8.02
N HIS A 137 0.53 -3.20 7.98
CA HIS A 137 -0.87 -3.62 8.00
C HIS A 137 -1.60 -3.14 9.27
N ARG A 138 -1.00 -3.31 10.45
CA ARG A 138 -1.57 -2.86 11.73
C ARG A 138 -1.76 -1.34 11.74
N VAL A 139 -0.78 -0.58 11.23
CA VAL A 139 -0.86 0.89 11.13
C VAL A 139 -1.97 1.33 10.17
N GLU A 140 -2.06 0.73 8.99
CA GLU A 140 -3.11 1.02 8.00
C GLU A 140 -4.50 0.75 8.58
N ARG A 141 -4.70 -0.36 9.28
CA ARG A 141 -5.98 -0.69 9.90
C ARG A 141 -6.33 0.24 11.06
N ALA A 142 -5.36 0.63 11.88
CA ALA A 142 -5.56 1.56 12.98
C ALA A 142 -5.97 2.97 12.50
N ASN A 143 -5.58 3.35 11.29
CA ASN A 143 -5.88 4.66 10.71
C ASN A 143 -7.04 4.62 9.69
N SER A 144 -7.63 3.47 9.40
CA SER A 144 -8.61 3.28 8.30
C SER A 144 -8.12 3.83 6.95
N THR A 145 -6.81 3.72 6.67
CA THR A 145 -6.20 4.29 5.45
C THR A 145 -6.10 3.29 4.30
N GLY A 146 -5.92 2.01 4.59
CA GLY A 146 -5.82 0.96 3.58
C GLY A 146 -6.37 -0.37 4.08
N LEU A 147 -6.95 -1.15 3.17
CA LEU A 147 -7.46 -2.50 3.41
C LEU A 147 -6.58 -3.57 2.78
N GLY A 148 -6.07 -3.30 1.59
CA GLY A 148 -5.38 -4.31 0.78
C GLY A 148 -3.99 -3.91 0.30
N ASP A 149 -3.60 -2.63 0.40
CA ASP A 149 -2.35 -2.13 -0.16
C ASP A 149 -1.11 -2.87 0.37
N VAL A 150 -1.10 -3.19 1.67
CA VAL A 150 0.04 -3.90 2.29
C VAL A 150 0.16 -5.33 1.78
N ALA A 151 -0.96 -6.06 1.63
CA ALA A 151 -0.95 -7.41 1.07
C ALA A 151 -0.58 -7.40 -0.43
N ALA A 152 -1.05 -6.38 -1.16
CA ALA A 152 -0.69 -6.13 -2.54
C ALA A 152 0.82 -5.89 -2.72
N LEU A 153 1.39 -4.97 -1.94
CA LEU A 153 2.82 -4.66 -1.95
C LEU A 153 3.69 -5.85 -1.55
N ALA A 154 3.19 -6.72 -0.67
CA ALA A 154 3.89 -7.95 -0.31
C ALA A 154 3.92 -8.98 -1.44
N ALA A 155 2.88 -9.04 -2.28
CA ALA A 155 2.83 -9.88 -3.47
C ALA A 155 3.62 -9.28 -4.64
N GLY A 156 3.54 -7.95 -4.81
CA GLY A 156 4.21 -7.20 -5.87
C GLY A 156 3.65 -7.42 -7.27
N GLY A 157 4.13 -6.62 -8.21
CA GLY A 157 3.74 -6.71 -9.62
C GLY A 157 2.25 -6.43 -9.87
N ILE A 158 1.66 -7.18 -10.78
CA ILE A 158 0.22 -7.19 -11.03
C ILE A 158 -0.38 -8.22 -10.06
N GLU A 159 -1.04 -7.74 -9.03
CA GLU A 159 -1.44 -8.56 -7.91
C GLU A 159 -2.94 -8.90 -7.90
N ARG A 160 -3.26 -10.03 -7.26
CA ARG A 160 -4.64 -10.37 -6.90
C ARG A 160 -4.66 -10.86 -5.45
N ARG A 161 -5.57 -10.31 -4.64
CA ARG A 161 -5.81 -10.68 -3.24
C ARG A 161 -7.00 -11.65 -3.18
N ILE A 162 -6.76 -12.88 -2.76
CA ILE A 162 -7.74 -13.97 -2.73
C ILE A 162 -8.21 -14.31 -1.31
N ALA A 163 -7.53 -13.80 -0.28
CA ALA A 163 -8.01 -13.81 1.09
C ALA A 163 -7.63 -12.48 1.78
N PRO A 164 -8.56 -11.88 2.57
CA PRO A 164 -8.30 -10.64 3.28
C PRO A 164 -7.34 -10.84 4.46
N GLY A 165 -6.68 -9.77 4.89
CA GLY A 165 -5.85 -9.75 6.10
C GLY A 165 -4.38 -9.44 5.84
N ALA A 166 -3.61 -9.45 6.92
CA ALA A 166 -2.18 -9.23 6.89
C ALA A 166 -1.45 -10.33 6.13
N PRO A 167 -0.44 -10.02 5.30
CA PRO A 167 0.36 -11.04 4.60
C PRO A 167 1.25 -11.85 5.55
N TYR A 168 1.67 -11.25 6.66
CA TYR A 168 2.47 -11.88 7.72
C TYR A 168 1.92 -11.52 9.08
N SER A 169 1.93 -12.47 10.02
CA SER A 169 1.46 -12.26 11.40
C SER A 169 2.12 -13.23 12.38
N GLY A 170 1.86 -12.98 13.68
CA GLY A 170 2.39 -13.77 14.78
C GLY A 170 3.89 -13.56 15.00
N THR A 171 4.41 -14.16 16.07
CA THR A 171 5.80 -13.99 16.51
C THR A 171 6.83 -14.54 15.53
N GLN A 172 6.45 -15.54 14.74
CA GLN A 172 7.37 -16.15 13.76
C GLN A 172 7.29 -15.49 12.38
N LEU A 173 6.34 -14.60 12.14
CA LEU A 173 6.15 -13.87 10.87
C LEU A 173 6.14 -14.79 9.64
N THR A 174 5.60 -16.00 9.76
CA THR A 174 5.68 -17.00 8.70
C THR A 174 4.60 -16.77 7.65
N ARG A 175 3.35 -16.63 8.06
CA ARG A 175 2.20 -16.42 7.19
C ARG A 175 1.06 -15.75 7.97
N GLY A 176 0.44 -14.75 7.37
CA GLY A 176 -0.78 -14.15 7.87
C GLY A 176 -2.04 -14.76 7.23
N PRO A 177 -3.23 -14.27 7.61
CA PRO A 177 -4.50 -14.67 6.98
C PRO A 177 -4.63 -14.18 5.54
N GLY A 178 -4.01 -13.03 5.21
CA GLY A 178 -4.04 -12.44 3.88
C GLY A 178 -3.28 -13.27 2.85
N ILE A 179 -3.93 -13.58 1.73
CA ILE A 179 -3.31 -14.30 0.61
C ILE A 179 -3.40 -13.44 -0.63
N ALA A 180 -2.23 -13.09 -1.15
CA ALA A 180 -2.09 -12.38 -2.41
C ALA A 180 -1.11 -13.11 -3.32
N GLN A 181 -1.32 -12.99 -4.63
CA GLN A 181 -0.50 -13.55 -5.69
C GLN A 181 -0.18 -12.44 -6.67
N GLY A 182 1.06 -12.37 -7.13
CA GLY A 182 1.49 -11.37 -8.10
C GLY A 182 2.34 -12.00 -9.20
N TRP A 183 2.33 -11.39 -10.37
CA TRP A 183 3.29 -11.63 -11.43
C TRP A 183 3.90 -10.30 -11.85
N SER A 184 5.16 -10.33 -12.25
CA SER A 184 5.91 -9.13 -12.61
C SER A 184 6.19 -9.12 -14.11
N GLU A 185 6.05 -7.96 -14.71
CA GLU A 185 6.41 -7.70 -16.10
C GLU A 185 7.05 -6.31 -16.17
N ALA A 186 8.14 -6.19 -16.93
CA ALA A 186 8.78 -4.90 -17.16
C ALA A 186 7.95 -4.09 -18.17
N THR A 187 6.84 -3.53 -17.68
CA THR A 187 5.90 -2.75 -18.49
C THR A 187 5.93 -1.29 -18.04
N PRO A 188 6.21 -0.34 -18.92
CA PRO A 188 6.07 1.07 -18.58
C PRO A 188 4.60 1.42 -18.37
N VAL A 189 4.33 2.18 -17.30
CA VAL A 189 2.98 2.60 -16.91
C VAL A 189 2.91 4.12 -16.91
N VAL A 190 1.92 4.67 -17.61
CA VAL A 190 1.61 6.11 -17.56
C VAL A 190 0.62 6.34 -16.45
N LEU A 191 0.99 7.19 -15.48
CA LEU A 191 0.13 7.58 -14.38
C LEU A 191 -0.43 8.98 -14.63
N ALA A 192 -1.73 9.13 -14.50
CA ALA A 192 -2.40 10.42 -14.56
C ALA A 192 -3.29 10.59 -13.32
N TRP A 193 -3.20 11.76 -12.70
CA TRP A 193 -4.03 12.11 -11.52
C TRP A 193 -4.47 13.56 -11.59
N ARG A 194 -5.45 13.92 -10.79
CA ARG A 194 -5.89 15.31 -10.61
C ARG A 194 -5.43 15.80 -9.25
N GLU A 195 -4.79 16.95 -9.20
CA GLU A 195 -4.53 17.67 -7.95
C GLU A 195 -5.85 18.17 -7.36
N ASN A 196 -6.59 17.27 -6.77
CA ASN A 196 -7.79 17.63 -6.04
C ASN A 196 -7.76 16.82 -4.73
N PRO A 197 -7.98 17.43 -3.57
CA PRO A 197 -8.15 16.68 -2.35
C PRO A 197 -9.42 15.84 -2.49
N GLY A 198 -9.25 14.63 -3.02
CA GLY A 198 -10.31 13.62 -3.04
C GLY A 198 -10.74 13.32 -1.59
N ARG A 199 -11.86 12.66 -1.44
CA ARG A 199 -12.24 12.11 -0.14
C ARG A 199 -11.18 11.10 0.31
N HIS A 200 -10.86 11.10 1.60
CA HIS A 200 -10.00 10.08 2.17
C HIS A 200 -10.64 8.69 2.04
N THR A 201 -9.81 7.66 1.91
CA THR A 201 -10.27 6.26 1.81
C THR A 201 -11.24 5.90 2.94
N SER A 202 -11.01 6.36 4.16
CA SER A 202 -11.90 6.16 5.32
C SER A 202 -13.33 6.66 5.09
N GLU A 203 -13.53 7.74 4.34
CA GLU A 203 -14.87 8.26 4.05
C GLU A 203 -15.72 7.29 3.23
N TYR A 204 -15.09 6.41 2.47
CA TYR A 204 -15.76 5.38 1.68
C TYR A 204 -15.89 4.06 2.44
N ILE A 205 -14.80 3.57 3.02
CA ILE A 205 -14.78 2.24 3.64
C ILE A 205 -15.50 2.19 4.98
N ASP A 206 -15.59 3.33 5.69
CA ASP A 206 -16.28 3.42 6.98
C ASP A 206 -17.78 3.81 6.82
N HIS A 207 -18.23 4.21 5.62
CA HIS A 207 -19.61 4.56 5.34
C HIS A 207 -20.42 3.34 4.84
N PRO A 208 -21.50 2.92 5.52
CA PRO A 208 -22.21 1.68 5.23
C PRO A 208 -22.67 1.50 3.78
N ASP A 209 -23.24 2.55 3.18
CA ASP A 209 -23.73 2.49 1.79
C ASP A 209 -22.60 2.35 0.78
N TRP A 210 -21.52 3.11 0.93
CA TRP A 210 -20.34 3.01 0.09
C TRP A 210 -19.67 1.64 0.23
N LYS A 211 -19.49 1.18 1.47
CA LYS A 211 -18.95 -0.13 1.78
C LYS A 211 -19.72 -1.24 1.07
N ARG A 212 -21.06 -1.20 1.12
CA ARG A 212 -21.91 -2.18 0.45
C ARG A 212 -21.73 -2.13 -1.07
N LEU A 213 -21.82 -0.95 -1.70
CA LEU A 213 -21.67 -0.80 -3.14
C LEU A 213 -20.30 -1.26 -3.63
N ILE A 214 -19.23 -0.88 -2.94
CA ILE A 214 -17.86 -1.30 -3.25
C ILE A 214 -17.73 -2.82 -3.15
N SER A 215 -18.20 -3.41 -2.05
CA SER A 215 -18.08 -4.85 -1.82
C SER A 215 -18.91 -5.67 -2.81
N GLU A 216 -20.12 -5.24 -3.17
CA GLU A 216 -20.95 -5.88 -4.19
C GLU A 216 -20.26 -5.84 -5.57
N ALA A 217 -19.80 -4.66 -5.99
CA ALA A 217 -19.09 -4.49 -7.26
C ALA A 217 -17.78 -5.29 -7.28
N GLY A 218 -16.98 -5.21 -6.20
CA GLY A 218 -15.71 -5.92 -6.09
C GLY A 218 -15.88 -7.44 -6.09
N SER A 219 -16.81 -7.97 -5.30
CA SER A 219 -17.08 -9.41 -5.21
C SER A 219 -17.53 -10.00 -6.55
N THR A 220 -18.36 -9.25 -7.29
CA THR A 220 -18.81 -9.65 -8.62
C THR A 220 -17.63 -9.87 -9.56
N GLN A 221 -16.69 -8.94 -9.60
CA GLN A 221 -15.50 -9.04 -10.45
C GLN A 221 -14.51 -10.10 -9.93
N MET A 222 -14.29 -10.17 -8.63
CA MET A 222 -13.37 -11.14 -8.03
C MET A 222 -13.84 -12.58 -8.21
N SER A 223 -15.13 -12.85 -8.38
CA SER A 223 -15.65 -14.20 -8.65
C SER A 223 -15.03 -14.83 -9.92
N SER A 224 -14.79 -14.02 -10.95
CA SER A 224 -14.13 -14.45 -12.19
C SER A 224 -12.60 -14.39 -12.09
N LEU A 225 -12.05 -13.36 -11.46
CA LEU A 225 -10.62 -13.15 -11.36
C LEU A 225 -9.92 -14.10 -10.37
N SER A 226 -10.64 -14.65 -9.38
CA SER A 226 -10.06 -15.59 -8.41
C SER A 226 -9.83 -16.99 -8.98
N ALA A 227 -10.47 -17.34 -10.09
CA ALA A 227 -10.34 -18.65 -10.72
C ALA A 227 -9.14 -18.70 -11.67
N GLY A 228 -8.50 -19.88 -11.76
CA GLY A 228 -7.44 -20.15 -12.72
C GLY A 228 -6.08 -19.56 -12.36
N GLY A 229 -5.15 -19.60 -13.34
CA GLY A 229 -3.82 -19.01 -13.22
C GLY A 229 -3.87 -17.49 -13.08
N TRP A 230 -2.78 -16.93 -12.55
CA TRP A 230 -2.60 -15.50 -12.46
C TRP A 230 -1.27 -15.11 -13.09
N ASP A 231 -1.32 -14.73 -14.36
CA ASP A 231 -0.17 -14.39 -15.21
C ASP A 231 -0.58 -13.36 -16.28
N SER A 232 0.32 -13.01 -17.17
CA SER A 232 0.13 -11.97 -18.20
C SER A 232 -1.02 -12.24 -19.19
N SER A 233 -1.50 -13.48 -19.30
CA SER A 233 -2.68 -13.79 -20.12
C SER A 233 -3.98 -13.18 -19.58
N ARG A 234 -3.95 -12.72 -18.30
CA ARG A 234 -5.12 -12.15 -17.61
C ARG A 234 -5.25 -10.63 -17.77
N TRP A 235 -4.40 -9.97 -18.56
CA TRP A 235 -4.46 -8.50 -18.74
C TRP A 235 -5.85 -8.01 -19.18
N GLN A 236 -6.44 -8.63 -20.19
CA GLN A 236 -7.74 -8.18 -20.68
C GLN A 236 -8.85 -8.35 -19.64
N ASP A 237 -8.88 -9.50 -18.96
CA ASP A 237 -9.85 -9.76 -17.88
C ASP A 237 -9.71 -8.72 -16.76
N LEU A 238 -8.48 -8.36 -16.42
CA LEU A 238 -8.18 -7.37 -15.38
C LEU A 238 -8.69 -5.97 -15.79
N ILE A 239 -8.39 -5.53 -17.01
CA ILE A 239 -8.81 -4.22 -17.52
C ILE A 239 -10.34 -4.13 -17.58
N ASP A 240 -11.02 -5.13 -18.13
CA ASP A 240 -12.48 -5.18 -18.26
C ASP A 240 -13.14 -5.18 -16.87
N SER A 241 -12.60 -5.94 -15.94
CA SER A 241 -13.09 -5.98 -14.55
C SER A 241 -12.88 -4.64 -13.81
N ALA A 242 -11.73 -3.99 -14.01
CA ALA A 242 -11.44 -2.69 -13.41
C ALA A 242 -12.39 -1.60 -13.94
N GLN A 243 -12.63 -1.58 -15.24
CA GLN A 243 -13.58 -0.64 -15.87
C GLN A 243 -15.01 -0.87 -15.36
N THR A 244 -15.41 -2.12 -15.22
CA THR A 244 -16.75 -2.49 -14.73
C THR A 244 -16.89 -2.10 -13.27
N PHE A 245 -15.90 -2.42 -12.42
CA PHE A 245 -15.87 -1.99 -11.02
C PHE A 245 -15.94 -0.47 -10.87
N SER A 246 -15.18 0.27 -11.68
CA SER A 246 -15.18 1.74 -11.64
C SER A 246 -16.56 2.35 -11.90
N ARG A 247 -17.38 1.70 -12.75
CA ARG A 247 -18.76 2.13 -13.00
C ARG A 247 -19.71 1.71 -11.89
N ASP A 248 -19.64 0.46 -11.48
CA ASP A 248 -20.63 -0.16 -10.60
C ASP A 248 -20.45 0.27 -9.14
N SER A 249 -19.23 0.50 -8.69
CA SER A 249 -18.91 1.01 -7.35
C SER A 249 -19.31 2.48 -7.13
N ARG A 250 -19.46 3.24 -8.21
CA ARG A 250 -19.78 4.68 -8.19
C ARG A 250 -18.81 5.55 -7.38
N LEU A 251 -17.59 5.04 -7.12
CA LEU A 251 -16.54 5.81 -6.42
C LEU A 251 -16.16 7.08 -7.18
N ILE A 252 -16.29 7.05 -8.49
CA ILE A 252 -16.08 8.19 -9.39
C ILE A 252 -17.34 8.37 -10.26
N ASP A 253 -17.80 9.58 -10.39
CA ASP A 253 -18.90 9.89 -11.32
C ASP A 253 -18.45 9.79 -12.78
N ASP A 254 -19.41 9.57 -13.69
CA ASP A 254 -19.13 9.34 -15.11
C ASP A 254 -18.39 10.51 -15.78
N ALA A 255 -18.71 11.74 -15.43
CA ALA A 255 -18.05 12.93 -15.98
C ALA A 255 -16.59 13.01 -15.54
N SER A 256 -16.32 12.83 -14.26
CA SER A 256 -14.96 12.80 -13.71
C SER A 256 -14.13 11.65 -14.28
N ARG A 257 -14.74 10.47 -14.44
CA ARG A 257 -14.09 9.31 -15.08
C ARG A 257 -13.73 9.63 -16.54
N GLY A 258 -14.65 10.21 -17.30
CA GLY A 258 -14.39 10.60 -18.69
C GLY A 258 -13.21 11.53 -18.83
N ILE A 259 -13.12 12.55 -17.97
CA ILE A 259 -12.01 13.51 -17.96
C ILE A 259 -10.66 12.80 -17.62
N LEU A 260 -10.65 11.87 -16.66
CA LEU A 260 -9.43 11.15 -16.29
C LEU A 260 -8.98 10.19 -17.41
N VAL A 261 -9.90 9.50 -18.06
CA VAL A 261 -9.60 8.63 -19.20
C VAL A 261 -9.01 9.45 -20.35
N GLU A 262 -9.63 10.57 -20.71
CA GLU A 262 -9.13 11.46 -21.76
C GLU A 262 -7.72 12.01 -21.40
N ALA A 263 -7.51 12.44 -20.15
CA ALA A 263 -6.22 12.92 -19.71
C ALA A 263 -5.15 11.82 -19.77
N GLY A 264 -5.47 10.60 -19.35
CA GLY A 264 -4.58 9.45 -19.41
C GLY A 264 -4.23 9.07 -20.86
N THR A 265 -5.22 9.01 -21.75
CA THR A 265 -5.02 8.74 -23.19
C THR A 265 -4.10 9.79 -23.81
N ASN A 266 -4.40 11.07 -23.62
CA ASN A 266 -3.57 12.16 -24.12
C ASN A 266 -2.12 12.14 -23.57
N ALA A 267 -1.92 11.70 -22.32
CA ALA A 267 -0.60 11.56 -21.72
C ALA A 267 0.16 10.37 -22.35
N ALA A 268 -0.53 9.25 -22.55
CA ALA A 268 0.04 8.05 -23.19
C ALA A 268 0.49 8.34 -24.61
N GLU A 269 -0.36 8.98 -25.43
CA GLU A 269 -0.02 9.38 -26.81
C GLU A 269 1.21 10.30 -26.84
N ARG A 270 1.29 11.31 -25.97
CA ARG A 270 2.44 12.19 -25.86
C ARG A 270 3.73 11.47 -25.44
N ALA A 271 3.61 10.42 -24.65
CA ALA A 271 4.73 9.58 -24.24
C ALA A 271 5.11 8.51 -25.29
N GLY A 272 4.38 8.45 -26.41
CA GLY A 272 4.65 7.51 -27.50
C GLY A 272 4.06 6.11 -27.30
N PHE A 273 3.10 5.97 -26.38
CA PHE A 273 2.34 4.75 -26.24
C PHE A 273 1.18 4.77 -27.25
N ALA A 274 1.00 3.64 -27.95
CA ALA A 274 -0.18 3.45 -28.78
C ALA A 274 -1.42 3.32 -27.88
N GLY A 275 -2.47 4.04 -28.19
CA GLY A 275 -3.75 3.98 -27.48
C GLY A 275 -4.53 2.71 -27.84
#